data_ad56ab0d1cb4d3f84a184037c719e3bd
#
_entry.id   ad56ab0d1cb4d3f84a184037c719e3bd
#
_cell.length_a   1.000
_cell.length_b   1.000
_cell.length_c   1.000
_cell.angle_alpha   90.00
_cell.angle_beta   90.00
_cell.angle_gamma   90.00
#
_symmetry.space_group_name_H-M   'P 1'
#
loop_
_entity.id
_entity.type
_entity.pdbx_description
1 polymer ?
#
loop_
_entity_poly.entity_id
_entity_poly.type
_entity_poly.pdbx_seq_one_letter_code
_entity_poly.pdbx_strand_id
1 'polypeptide(L)'
;MNNISKIEKKIISIDDTIISALKQMDGHRTKLVFVFDKSKFEGILTIGDIQRSIIRQANLSDPVKTILVKDKIYASDQDSIEHIKEVMFNELIDCMPVLNHAGEIVDVLFWHDVFSEKVEETRPKINFPVVIMAGGKGTRLKPITNVIPKPLVPVGEKTILEVIMDQFESIGCTKFYMSVNYKADMMEFYLSQLDHKYDIEFFMEDKPLGTIGSVSLLKGKISTPFFVSNCDSINQQDYRDVYDYHVDNHNDMTIVTMVKSFKIPYGVIETGEDGLMVNLKEKPEHTYMVNTGVYILNPELIEEIPEGEFFHITHLMEKVKARGGRVGCFPESEKSWKDMGEWPEY
;
A
#
# COMPACT_ATOMS: atom_id res chain seq x y z
N MET A 1 25.34 -22.62 8.11
CA MET A 1 25.87 -21.25 8.36
C MET A 1 24.87 -20.55 9.24
N ASN A 2 25.33 -20.00 10.36
CA ASN A 2 24.42 -19.36 11.32
C ASN A 2 23.98 -17.99 10.77
N ASN A 3 22.70 -17.84 10.39
CA ASN A 3 22.16 -16.62 9.77
C ASN A 3 21.76 -15.54 10.80
N ILE A 4 22.13 -15.69 12.07
CA ILE A 4 21.81 -14.73 13.13
C ILE A 4 22.33 -13.32 12.80
N SER A 5 23.48 -13.22 12.17
CA SER A 5 24.03 -11.93 11.71
C SER A 5 23.13 -11.20 10.70
N LYS A 6 22.27 -11.93 9.97
CA LYS A 6 21.32 -11.33 9.01
C LYS A 6 20.17 -10.61 9.69
N ILE A 7 19.90 -10.88 10.97
CA ILE A 7 18.77 -10.29 11.70
C ILE A 7 19.18 -9.14 12.63
N GLU A 8 20.47 -8.92 12.91
CA GLU A 8 20.92 -7.88 13.85
C GLU A 8 20.31 -6.50 13.63
N LYS A 9 20.19 -6.10 12.36
CA LYS A 9 19.58 -4.81 11.97
C LYS A 9 18.06 -4.83 11.98
N LYS A 10 17.43 -5.98 12.25
CA LYS A 10 15.98 -6.18 12.27
C LYS A 10 15.47 -6.50 13.67
N ILE A 11 16.24 -6.25 14.70
CA ILE A 11 15.87 -6.49 16.10
C ILE A 11 15.25 -5.23 16.68
N ILE A 12 14.17 -5.41 17.43
CA ILE A 12 13.48 -4.35 18.17
C ILE A 12 13.13 -4.84 19.58
N SER A 13 13.08 -3.91 20.55
CA SER A 13 12.61 -4.23 21.90
C SER A 13 11.10 -4.36 21.94
N ILE A 14 10.60 -5.26 22.78
CA ILE A 14 9.17 -5.43 23.04
C ILE A 14 8.51 -4.15 23.61
N ASP A 15 9.30 -3.30 24.27
CA ASP A 15 8.86 -2.03 24.84
C ASP A 15 9.01 -0.85 23.87
N ASP A 16 9.63 -1.04 22.70
CA ASP A 16 9.66 -0.01 21.66
C ASP A 16 8.26 0.22 21.10
N THR A 17 8.03 1.41 20.54
CA THR A 17 6.71 1.79 20.03
C THR A 17 6.42 1.14 18.66
N ILE A 18 5.13 0.96 18.34
CA ILE A 18 4.67 0.46 17.04
C ILE A 18 5.23 1.34 15.91
N ILE A 19 5.24 2.66 16.09
CA ILE A 19 5.80 3.59 15.08
C ILE A 19 7.32 3.41 14.94
N SER A 20 8.05 3.07 15.99
CA SER A 20 9.49 2.76 15.90
C SER A 20 9.74 1.49 15.09
N ALA A 21 8.91 0.45 15.30
CA ALA A 21 8.96 -0.77 14.49
C ALA A 21 8.72 -0.48 13.00
N LEU A 22 7.70 0.30 12.68
CA LEU A 22 7.39 0.70 11.31
C LEU A 22 8.56 1.47 10.67
N LYS A 23 9.15 2.44 11.38
CA LYS A 23 10.32 3.20 10.91
C LYS A 23 11.55 2.31 10.68
N GLN A 24 11.75 1.31 11.53
CA GLN A 24 12.87 0.36 11.37
C GLN A 24 12.65 -0.55 10.15
N MET A 25 11.44 -1.07 9.97
CA MET A 25 11.08 -1.83 8.76
C MET A 25 11.34 -1.01 7.50
N ASP A 26 10.90 0.23 7.48
CA ASP A 26 11.09 1.19 6.41
C ASP A 26 12.58 1.47 6.16
N GLY A 27 13.34 1.77 7.24
CA GLY A 27 14.77 2.07 7.17
C GLY A 27 15.59 0.95 6.53
N HIS A 28 15.23 -0.29 6.80
CA HIS A 28 15.93 -1.48 6.33
C HIS A 28 15.24 -2.17 5.15
N ARG A 29 14.16 -1.62 4.59
CA ARG A 29 13.37 -2.20 3.49
C ARG A 29 12.97 -3.64 3.79
N THR A 30 12.47 -3.90 4.99
CA THR A 30 12.03 -5.22 5.44
C THR A 30 10.56 -5.20 5.85
N LYS A 31 9.83 -6.29 5.58
CA LYS A 31 8.42 -6.43 5.97
C LYS A 31 8.23 -7.00 7.38
N LEU A 32 9.33 -7.27 8.11
CA LEU A 32 9.28 -7.85 9.44
C LEU A 32 10.47 -7.41 10.31
N VAL A 33 10.28 -7.46 11.64
CA VAL A 33 11.31 -7.31 12.66
C VAL A 33 11.18 -8.40 13.71
N PHE A 34 12.31 -8.73 14.37
CA PHE A 34 12.40 -9.70 15.45
C PHE A 34 12.28 -8.98 16.78
N VAL A 35 11.32 -9.39 17.59
CA VAL A 35 11.00 -8.73 18.87
C VAL A 35 11.68 -9.46 20.01
N PHE A 36 12.41 -8.72 20.83
CA PHE A 36 13.11 -9.25 21.99
C PHE A 36 12.71 -8.50 23.28
N ASP A 37 12.61 -9.26 24.38
CA ASP A 37 12.66 -8.71 25.73
C ASP A 37 14.09 -8.93 26.25
N LYS A 38 14.90 -7.87 26.27
CA LYS A 38 16.35 -7.94 26.54
C LYS A 38 17.04 -8.90 25.58
N SER A 39 17.40 -10.11 26.04
CA SER A 39 18.03 -11.16 25.23
C SER A 39 17.08 -12.31 24.83
N LYS A 40 15.84 -12.30 25.32
CA LYS A 40 14.87 -13.35 25.07
C LYS A 40 14.07 -13.02 23.81
N PHE A 41 14.02 -13.95 22.86
CA PHE A 41 13.15 -13.84 21.70
C PHE A 41 11.69 -13.98 22.10
N GLU A 42 10.86 -13.01 21.73
CA GLU A 42 9.42 -12.98 22.03
C GLU A 42 8.55 -13.20 20.81
N GLY A 43 9.09 -13.00 19.61
CA GLY A 43 8.34 -13.24 18.38
C GLY A 43 8.80 -12.39 17.19
N ILE A 44 8.07 -12.53 16.08
CA ILE A 44 8.21 -11.70 14.88
C ILE A 44 7.03 -10.75 14.82
N LEU A 45 7.30 -9.48 14.53
CA LEU A 45 6.30 -8.49 14.16
C LEU A 45 6.40 -8.24 12.65
N THR A 46 5.31 -8.44 11.93
CA THR A 46 5.23 -8.19 10.48
C THR A 46 4.54 -6.87 10.17
N ILE A 47 4.73 -6.36 8.96
CA ILE A 47 4.00 -5.19 8.48
C ILE A 47 2.48 -5.43 8.53
N GLY A 48 2.01 -6.65 8.22
CA GLY A 48 0.61 -7.03 8.32
C GLY A 48 0.06 -6.98 9.76
N ASP A 49 0.87 -7.28 10.78
CA ASP A 49 0.45 -7.13 12.19
C ASP A 49 0.24 -5.65 12.53
N ILE A 50 1.15 -4.78 12.07
CA ILE A 50 1.03 -3.33 12.25
C ILE A 50 -0.19 -2.79 11.50
N GLN A 51 -0.42 -3.20 10.25
CA GLN A 51 -1.58 -2.80 9.45
C GLN A 51 -2.88 -3.18 10.16
N ARG A 52 -3.00 -4.43 10.62
CA ARG A 52 -4.17 -4.90 11.40
C ARG A 52 -4.37 -4.11 12.69
N SER A 53 -3.28 -3.73 13.36
CA SER A 53 -3.36 -2.90 14.59
C SER A 53 -3.86 -1.49 14.30
N ILE A 54 -3.39 -0.86 13.21
CA ILE A 54 -3.85 0.46 12.76
C ILE A 54 -5.35 0.42 12.42
N ILE A 55 -5.78 -0.62 11.69
CA ILE A 55 -7.19 -0.84 11.34
C ILE A 55 -8.05 -0.95 12.61
N ARG A 56 -7.53 -1.58 13.67
CA ARG A 56 -8.17 -1.67 14.99
C ARG A 56 -8.01 -0.43 15.86
N GLN A 57 -7.51 0.68 15.30
CA GLN A 57 -7.31 1.96 15.97
C GLN A 57 -6.30 1.92 17.13
N ALA A 58 -5.31 1.03 17.07
CA ALA A 58 -4.20 1.03 18.04
C ALA A 58 -3.44 2.36 17.97
N ASN A 59 -3.02 2.86 19.12
CA ASN A 59 -2.17 4.04 19.17
C ASN A 59 -0.73 3.65 18.78
N LEU A 60 -0.21 4.26 17.73
CA LEU A 60 1.15 3.96 17.23
C LEU A 60 2.27 4.28 18.22
N SER A 61 1.98 5.04 19.28
CA SER A 61 2.88 5.29 20.40
C SER A 61 2.86 4.18 21.45
N ASP A 62 1.93 3.21 21.34
CA ASP A 62 1.90 2.07 22.26
C ASP A 62 3.08 1.12 22.01
N PRO A 63 3.53 0.39 23.05
CA PRO A 63 4.58 -0.59 22.93
C PRO A 63 4.21 -1.75 22.00
N VAL A 64 5.20 -2.30 21.29
CA VAL A 64 5.06 -3.45 20.38
C VAL A 64 4.38 -4.64 21.05
N LYS A 65 4.59 -4.87 22.35
CA LYS A 65 3.94 -5.95 23.11
C LYS A 65 2.43 -5.96 23.06
N THR A 66 1.80 -4.81 22.78
CA THR A 66 0.33 -4.68 22.70
C THR A 66 -0.26 -5.30 21.44
N ILE A 67 0.56 -5.48 20.41
CA ILE A 67 0.13 -5.99 19.09
C ILE A 67 0.86 -7.27 18.67
N LEU A 68 1.83 -7.73 19.46
CA LEU A 68 2.62 -8.92 19.14
C LEU A 68 1.72 -10.17 19.18
N VAL A 69 1.60 -10.85 18.05
CA VAL A 69 0.86 -12.12 17.93
C VAL A 69 1.77 -13.25 18.40
N LYS A 70 1.31 -14.04 19.39
CA LYS A 70 2.09 -15.13 20.01
C LYS A 70 1.99 -16.45 19.25
N ASP A 71 0.89 -16.67 18.54
CA ASP A 71 0.60 -17.94 17.86
C ASP A 71 1.16 -17.98 16.44
N LYS A 72 2.45 -17.61 16.28
CA LYS A 72 3.15 -17.73 15.00
C LYS A 72 3.88 -19.07 14.91
N ILE A 73 4.02 -19.55 13.68
CA ILE A 73 4.72 -20.80 13.39
C ILE A 73 6.23 -20.56 13.42
N TYR A 74 6.95 -21.37 14.18
CA TYR A 74 8.39 -21.43 14.25
C TYR A 74 8.84 -22.86 14.04
N ALA A 75 10.02 -23.05 13.42
CA ALA A 75 10.63 -24.36 13.31
C ALA A 75 11.46 -24.71 14.56
N SER A 76 11.56 -26.00 14.86
CA SER A 76 12.48 -26.54 15.87
C SER A 76 13.85 -26.85 15.22
N ASP A 77 14.92 -26.79 16.00
CA ASP A 77 16.26 -27.25 15.62
C ASP A 77 16.34 -28.77 15.36
N GLN A 78 15.25 -29.49 15.70
CA GLN A 78 15.09 -30.93 15.39
C GLN A 78 14.33 -31.20 14.09
N ASP A 79 13.73 -30.17 13.47
CA ASP A 79 12.97 -30.34 12.24
C ASP A 79 13.90 -30.54 11.05
N SER A 80 13.52 -31.41 10.11
CA SER A 80 14.26 -31.55 8.86
C SER A 80 14.06 -30.33 7.96
N ILE A 81 15.05 -30.02 7.16
CA ILE A 81 14.95 -28.88 6.23
C ILE A 81 13.81 -29.09 5.23
N GLU A 82 13.52 -30.32 4.84
CA GLU A 82 12.41 -30.68 3.95
C GLU A 82 11.06 -30.34 4.59
N HIS A 83 10.88 -30.68 5.88
CA HIS A 83 9.67 -30.35 6.61
C HIS A 83 9.50 -28.83 6.77
N ILE A 84 10.58 -28.11 7.11
CA ILE A 84 10.54 -26.64 7.22
C ILE A 84 10.15 -26.01 5.87
N LYS A 85 10.69 -26.52 4.77
CA LYS A 85 10.32 -26.06 3.40
C LYS A 85 8.85 -26.29 3.12
N GLU A 86 8.32 -27.46 3.44
CA GLU A 86 6.91 -27.80 3.25
C GLU A 86 6.00 -26.85 4.02
N VAL A 87 6.32 -26.58 5.30
CA VAL A 87 5.56 -25.64 6.12
C VAL A 87 5.64 -24.23 5.57
N MET A 88 6.84 -23.74 5.22
CA MET A 88 7.00 -22.42 4.64
C MET A 88 6.20 -22.25 3.35
N PHE A 89 6.17 -23.29 2.51
CA PHE A 89 5.45 -23.28 1.24
C PHE A 89 3.93 -23.28 1.45
N ASN A 90 3.41 -24.17 2.30
CA ASN A 90 1.97 -24.31 2.52
C ASN A 90 1.37 -23.11 3.23
N GLU A 91 2.11 -22.51 4.16
CA GLU A 91 1.66 -21.38 4.98
C GLU A 91 2.13 -20.02 4.42
N LEU A 92 2.80 -20.01 3.27
CA LEU A 92 3.35 -18.81 2.61
C LEU A 92 4.20 -17.94 3.56
N ILE A 93 5.12 -18.59 4.30
CA ILE A 93 5.96 -17.94 5.30
C ILE A 93 7.27 -17.44 4.65
N ASP A 94 7.47 -16.13 4.61
CA ASP A 94 8.67 -15.49 4.02
C ASP A 94 9.93 -15.67 4.87
N CYS A 95 9.76 -15.87 6.18
CA CYS A 95 10.85 -15.96 7.15
C CYS A 95 10.48 -16.91 8.28
N MET A 96 11.25 -17.98 8.44
CA MET A 96 11.07 -19.00 9.47
C MET A 96 12.23 -18.98 10.47
N PRO A 97 12.04 -18.48 11.70
CA PRO A 97 12.99 -18.69 12.79
C PRO A 97 13.03 -20.15 13.20
N VAL A 98 14.22 -20.66 13.43
CA VAL A 98 14.48 -21.98 13.99
C VAL A 98 14.88 -21.81 15.45
N LEU A 99 14.12 -22.43 16.35
CA LEU A 99 14.29 -22.28 17.79
C LEU A 99 14.82 -23.57 18.40
N ASN A 100 15.70 -23.42 19.41
CA ASN A 100 16.10 -24.54 20.27
C ASN A 100 15.05 -24.77 21.40
N HIS A 101 15.26 -25.82 22.22
CA HIS A 101 14.38 -26.14 23.35
C HIS A 101 14.27 -25.03 24.42
N ALA A 102 15.22 -24.09 24.46
CA ALA A 102 15.17 -22.93 25.35
C ALA A 102 14.37 -21.76 24.74
N GLY A 103 13.87 -21.87 23.51
CA GLY A 103 13.19 -20.79 22.79
C GLY A 103 14.13 -19.73 22.21
N GLU A 104 15.41 -20.05 22.09
CA GLU A 104 16.40 -19.14 21.49
C GLU A 104 16.51 -19.40 19.99
N ILE A 105 16.71 -18.34 19.20
CA ILE A 105 16.92 -18.45 17.76
C ILE A 105 18.30 -19.05 17.51
N VAL A 106 18.35 -20.20 16.88
CA VAL A 106 19.59 -20.87 16.43
C VAL A 106 19.87 -20.68 14.95
N ASP A 107 18.83 -20.47 14.14
CA ASP A 107 18.94 -20.10 12.75
C ASP A 107 17.70 -19.33 12.26
N VAL A 108 17.78 -18.73 11.09
CA VAL A 108 16.67 -18.06 10.41
C VAL A 108 16.71 -18.40 8.93
N LEU A 109 15.63 -18.98 8.42
CA LEU A 109 15.48 -19.33 7.02
C LEU A 109 14.59 -18.29 6.32
N PHE A 110 15.10 -17.64 5.30
CA PHE A 110 14.32 -16.76 4.45
C PHE A 110 13.89 -17.50 3.19
N TRP A 111 12.71 -17.16 2.67
CA TRP A 111 12.15 -17.77 1.45
C TRP A 111 13.16 -17.84 0.31
N HIS A 112 13.85 -16.75 0.01
CA HIS A 112 14.83 -16.67 -1.07
C HIS A 112 16.10 -17.50 -0.84
N ASP A 113 16.43 -17.84 0.42
CA ASP A 113 17.57 -18.73 0.75
C ASP A 113 17.19 -20.21 0.59
N VAL A 114 15.91 -20.52 0.76
CA VAL A 114 15.37 -21.89 0.84
C VAL A 114 14.89 -22.36 -0.52
N PHE A 115 14.26 -21.45 -1.29
CA PHE A 115 13.71 -21.70 -2.61
C PHE A 115 14.57 -20.96 -3.65
N SER A 116 15.59 -21.64 -4.18
CA SER A 116 16.56 -21.07 -5.15
C SER A 116 16.02 -20.92 -6.58
N GLU A 117 14.89 -21.53 -6.90
CA GLU A 117 14.16 -21.30 -8.14
C GLU A 117 13.00 -20.32 -7.84
N LYS A 118 12.74 -19.38 -8.77
CA LYS A 118 11.52 -18.57 -8.72
C LYS A 118 10.33 -19.52 -8.70
N VAL A 119 9.87 -19.87 -7.50
CA VAL A 119 8.53 -20.42 -7.36
C VAL A 119 7.62 -19.28 -7.81
N GLU A 120 7.01 -19.42 -8.97
CA GLU A 120 5.92 -18.53 -9.37
C GLU A 120 4.94 -18.49 -8.21
N GLU A 121 4.68 -17.32 -7.68
CA GLU A 121 3.80 -17.16 -6.54
C GLU A 121 2.50 -17.89 -6.81
N THR A 122 2.22 -18.91 -6.01
CA THR A 122 1.07 -19.80 -6.15
C THR A 122 -0.26 -19.14 -5.75
N ARG A 123 -0.24 -17.86 -5.31
CA ARG A 123 -1.44 -17.11 -5.02
C ARG A 123 -2.29 -16.94 -6.29
N PRO A 124 -3.60 -17.18 -6.23
CA PRO A 124 -4.50 -16.99 -7.37
C PRO A 124 -4.35 -15.58 -7.95
N LYS A 125 -4.25 -15.48 -9.27
CA LYS A 125 -4.26 -14.18 -9.94
C LYS A 125 -5.62 -13.51 -9.75
N ILE A 126 -5.60 -12.22 -9.43
CA ILE A 126 -6.79 -11.38 -9.34
C ILE A 126 -7.02 -10.80 -10.75
N ASN A 127 -8.13 -11.15 -11.37
CA ASN A 127 -8.45 -10.64 -12.72
C ASN A 127 -9.56 -9.59 -12.65
N PHE A 128 -9.27 -8.45 -11.99
CA PHE A 128 -10.21 -7.33 -11.91
C PHE A 128 -9.84 -6.20 -12.85
N PRO A 129 -10.84 -5.45 -13.35
CA PRO A 129 -10.58 -4.23 -14.07
C PRO A 129 -9.86 -3.18 -13.21
N VAL A 130 -9.03 -2.39 -13.88
CA VAL A 130 -8.35 -1.23 -13.28
C VAL A 130 -8.77 0.02 -14.04
N VAL A 131 -9.30 1.00 -13.35
CA VAL A 131 -9.61 2.32 -13.92
C VAL A 131 -8.47 3.27 -13.57
N ILE A 132 -7.79 3.82 -14.59
CA ILE A 132 -6.72 4.80 -14.40
C ILE A 132 -7.23 6.20 -14.76
N MET A 133 -7.15 7.12 -13.80
CA MET A 133 -7.57 8.51 -13.95
C MET A 133 -6.45 9.34 -14.57
N ALA A 134 -6.44 9.47 -15.89
CA ALA A 134 -5.35 10.08 -16.66
C ALA A 134 -5.74 11.37 -17.41
N GLY A 135 -6.92 11.95 -17.17
CA GLY A 135 -7.40 13.17 -17.84
C GLY A 135 -6.76 14.49 -17.38
N GLY A 136 -5.92 14.46 -16.35
CA GLY A 136 -5.35 15.65 -15.73
C GLY A 136 -4.25 16.35 -16.55
N LYS A 137 -4.15 17.70 -16.46
CA LYS A 137 -3.15 18.53 -17.18
C LYS A 137 -1.71 18.44 -16.64
N GLY A 138 -1.50 17.87 -15.45
CA GLY A 138 -0.17 17.72 -14.83
C GLY A 138 0.55 19.05 -14.58
N THR A 139 -0.16 20.10 -14.16
CA THR A 139 0.36 21.49 -14.08
C THR A 139 1.54 21.66 -13.12
N ARG A 140 1.66 20.80 -12.09
CA ARG A 140 2.76 20.82 -11.11
C ARG A 140 4.10 20.37 -11.71
N LEU A 141 4.09 19.55 -12.77
CA LEU A 141 5.28 19.08 -13.49
C LEU A 141 5.66 19.94 -14.70
N LYS A 142 5.12 21.14 -14.83
CA LYS A 142 5.60 22.07 -15.89
C LYS A 142 7.08 22.41 -15.69
N PRO A 143 7.88 22.56 -16.79
CA PRO A 143 7.44 22.67 -18.19
C PRO A 143 7.28 21.34 -18.94
N ILE A 144 7.67 20.18 -18.37
CA ILE A 144 7.68 18.90 -19.07
C ILE A 144 6.28 18.51 -19.59
N THR A 145 5.25 18.78 -18.82
CA THR A 145 3.84 18.47 -19.17
C THR A 145 3.26 19.44 -20.22
N ASN A 146 3.97 20.48 -20.60
CA ASN A 146 3.63 21.26 -21.79
C ASN A 146 3.88 20.46 -23.08
N VAL A 147 4.83 19.51 -23.05
CA VAL A 147 5.24 18.71 -24.20
C VAL A 147 4.56 17.34 -24.18
N ILE A 148 4.68 16.59 -23.09
CA ILE A 148 4.13 15.24 -22.93
C ILE A 148 3.08 15.21 -21.81
N PRO A 149 2.01 14.39 -21.92
CA PRO A 149 1.07 14.24 -20.82
C PRO A 149 1.74 13.57 -19.61
N LYS A 150 1.30 13.92 -18.40
CA LYS A 150 1.88 13.46 -17.13
C LYS A 150 2.06 11.93 -17.06
N PRO A 151 1.09 11.09 -17.46
CA PRO A 151 1.25 9.64 -17.41
C PRO A 151 2.43 9.11 -18.24
N LEU A 152 2.84 9.83 -19.26
CA LEU A 152 3.97 9.46 -20.14
C LEU A 152 5.32 10.05 -19.72
N VAL A 153 5.39 10.75 -18.59
CA VAL A 153 6.66 11.23 -18.03
C VAL A 153 7.54 10.03 -17.66
N PRO A 154 8.83 10.00 -18.09
CA PRO A 154 9.71 8.86 -17.85
C PRO A 154 10.06 8.66 -16.38
N VAL A 155 10.12 7.41 -15.93
CA VAL A 155 10.69 6.98 -14.66
C VAL A 155 11.67 5.85 -14.95
N GLY A 156 12.94 6.15 -15.00
CA GLY A 156 13.96 5.23 -15.52
C GLY A 156 13.73 4.96 -17.01
N GLU A 157 13.58 3.69 -17.37
CA GLU A 157 13.38 3.25 -18.76
C GLU A 157 11.89 3.13 -19.16
N LYS A 158 10.96 3.37 -18.25
CA LYS A 158 9.51 3.26 -18.46
C LYS A 158 8.81 4.58 -18.19
N THR A 159 7.58 4.71 -18.64
CA THR A 159 6.71 5.81 -18.23
C THR A 159 6.09 5.56 -16.86
N ILE A 160 5.62 6.62 -16.18
CA ILE A 160 4.85 6.48 -14.92
C ILE A 160 3.71 5.49 -15.11
N LEU A 161 2.99 5.62 -16.23
CA LEU A 161 1.83 4.77 -16.54
C LEU A 161 2.20 3.29 -16.68
N GLU A 162 3.30 2.97 -17.39
CA GLU A 162 3.77 1.59 -17.52
C GLU A 162 4.15 0.99 -16.16
N VAL A 163 4.82 1.77 -15.30
CA VAL A 163 5.16 1.30 -13.95
C VAL A 163 3.91 0.96 -13.16
N ILE A 164 2.87 1.81 -13.24
CA ILE A 164 1.59 1.56 -12.57
C ILE A 164 0.89 0.32 -13.15
N MET A 165 0.83 0.20 -14.48
CA MET A 165 0.18 -0.94 -15.14
C MET A 165 0.90 -2.26 -14.85
N ASP A 166 2.24 -2.26 -14.81
CA ASP A 166 3.03 -3.44 -14.46
C ASP A 166 2.75 -3.95 -13.04
N GLN A 167 2.52 -3.04 -12.09
CA GLN A 167 2.16 -3.42 -10.72
C GLN A 167 0.82 -4.16 -10.66
N PHE A 168 -0.18 -3.69 -11.38
CA PHE A 168 -1.48 -4.37 -11.46
C PHE A 168 -1.39 -5.67 -12.26
N GLU A 169 -0.62 -5.70 -13.35
CA GLU A 169 -0.41 -6.90 -14.16
C GLU A 169 0.27 -8.01 -13.35
N SER A 170 1.21 -7.66 -12.48
CA SER A 170 1.92 -8.62 -11.63
C SER A 170 0.98 -9.45 -10.74
N ILE A 171 -0.16 -8.91 -10.36
CA ILE A 171 -1.21 -9.62 -9.59
C ILE A 171 -2.29 -10.25 -10.46
N GLY A 172 -2.23 -10.06 -11.80
CA GLY A 172 -3.12 -10.64 -12.79
C GLY A 172 -4.18 -9.69 -13.38
N CYS A 173 -4.19 -8.41 -13.00
CA CYS A 173 -5.09 -7.40 -13.57
C CYS A 173 -4.55 -6.92 -14.92
N THR A 174 -5.16 -7.34 -16.00
CA THR A 174 -4.74 -7.01 -17.38
C THR A 174 -5.72 -6.12 -18.14
N LYS A 175 -6.97 -5.96 -17.64
CA LYS A 175 -7.99 -5.08 -18.21
C LYS A 175 -7.90 -3.69 -17.61
N PHE A 176 -7.63 -2.69 -18.47
CA PHE A 176 -7.49 -1.30 -18.06
C PHE A 176 -8.53 -0.42 -18.76
N TYR A 177 -9.24 0.39 -17.98
CA TYR A 177 -10.07 1.49 -18.46
C TYR A 177 -9.33 2.80 -18.18
N MET A 178 -9.06 3.59 -19.22
CA MET A 178 -8.32 4.85 -19.09
C MET A 178 -9.20 6.05 -19.31
N SER A 179 -9.43 6.83 -18.27
CA SER A 179 -10.04 8.15 -18.38
C SER A 179 -9.02 9.11 -18.96
N VAL A 180 -9.30 9.66 -20.14
CA VAL A 180 -8.40 10.58 -20.84
C VAL A 180 -9.13 11.88 -21.23
N ASN A 181 -8.37 12.96 -21.31
CA ASN A 181 -8.84 14.27 -21.81
C ASN A 181 -7.66 15.02 -22.44
N TYR A 182 -6.73 15.51 -21.62
CA TYR A 182 -5.59 16.30 -22.09
C TYR A 182 -4.59 15.42 -22.84
N LYS A 183 -4.33 15.73 -24.12
CA LYS A 183 -3.39 15.01 -25.01
C LYS A 183 -3.70 13.49 -25.13
N ALA A 184 -4.97 13.15 -25.21
CA ALA A 184 -5.42 11.77 -25.33
C ALA A 184 -4.76 11.04 -26.51
N ASP A 185 -4.69 11.67 -27.69
CA ASP A 185 -4.08 11.10 -28.90
C ASP A 185 -2.62 10.63 -28.68
N MET A 186 -1.85 11.38 -27.89
CA MET A 186 -0.47 10.99 -27.56
C MET A 186 -0.42 9.74 -26.68
N MET A 187 -1.35 9.62 -25.74
CA MET A 187 -1.44 8.46 -24.86
C MET A 187 -1.88 7.22 -25.63
N GLU A 188 -2.92 7.35 -26.46
CA GLU A 188 -3.42 6.27 -27.32
C GLU A 188 -2.32 5.79 -28.27
N PHE A 189 -1.64 6.72 -28.96
CA PHE A 189 -0.54 6.36 -29.84
C PHE A 189 0.58 5.64 -29.10
N TYR A 190 1.04 6.16 -27.98
CA TYR A 190 2.12 5.53 -27.20
C TYR A 190 1.75 4.12 -26.75
N LEU A 191 0.57 3.96 -26.14
CA LEU A 191 0.13 2.68 -25.60
C LEU A 191 -0.14 1.65 -26.69
N SER A 192 -0.50 2.08 -27.91
CA SER A 192 -0.65 1.18 -29.07
C SER A 192 0.68 0.59 -29.57
N GLN A 193 1.83 1.16 -29.16
CA GLN A 193 3.16 0.67 -29.52
C GLN A 193 3.74 -0.30 -28.48
N LEU A 194 3.09 -0.44 -27.31
CA LEU A 194 3.51 -1.39 -26.29
C LEU A 194 3.12 -2.81 -26.66
N ASP A 195 3.86 -3.78 -26.11
CA ASP A 195 3.52 -5.19 -26.24
C ASP A 195 2.09 -5.46 -25.73
N HIS A 196 1.36 -6.36 -26.42
CA HIS A 196 -0.07 -6.63 -26.20
C HIS A 196 -0.39 -7.37 -24.88
N LYS A 197 0.35 -7.11 -23.81
CA LYS A 197 0.05 -7.72 -22.50
C LYS A 197 -1.09 -7.05 -21.75
N TYR A 198 -1.53 -5.86 -22.19
CA TYR A 198 -2.61 -5.10 -21.58
C TYR A 198 -3.81 -5.01 -22.51
N ASP A 199 -5.01 -5.22 -21.98
CA ASP A 199 -6.28 -4.92 -22.64
C ASP A 199 -6.75 -3.53 -22.20
N ILE A 200 -6.56 -2.53 -23.07
CA ILE A 200 -6.80 -1.12 -22.75
C ILE A 200 -8.02 -0.61 -23.49
N GLU A 201 -8.96 -0.05 -22.74
CA GLU A 201 -10.12 0.67 -23.29
C GLU A 201 -10.10 2.13 -22.81
N PHE A 202 -10.04 3.05 -23.77
CA PHE A 202 -10.09 4.48 -23.48
C PHE A 202 -11.52 4.98 -23.38
N PHE A 203 -11.77 5.89 -22.44
CA PHE A 203 -13.01 6.65 -22.38
C PHE A 203 -12.72 8.12 -22.15
N MET A 204 -13.41 8.98 -22.93
CA MET A 204 -13.11 10.40 -23.05
C MET A 204 -13.98 11.22 -22.11
N GLU A 205 -13.36 12.17 -21.39
CA GLU A 205 -14.07 13.22 -20.69
C GLU A 205 -14.26 14.42 -21.61
N ASP A 206 -15.49 14.79 -21.94
CA ASP A 206 -15.78 16.01 -22.74
C ASP A 206 -15.40 17.30 -21.99
N LYS A 207 -15.44 17.25 -20.67
CA LYS A 207 -15.02 18.30 -19.73
C LYS A 207 -14.42 17.65 -18.49
N PRO A 208 -13.59 18.35 -17.72
CA PRO A 208 -13.06 17.82 -16.47
C PRO A 208 -14.19 17.40 -15.50
N LEU A 209 -14.24 16.12 -15.14
CA LEU A 209 -15.27 15.55 -14.27
C LEU A 209 -14.78 15.28 -12.83
N GLY A 210 -13.61 15.83 -12.45
CA GLY A 210 -13.04 15.62 -11.12
C GLY A 210 -12.21 14.34 -11.03
N THR A 211 -12.06 13.79 -9.82
CA THR A 211 -11.16 12.63 -9.60
C THR A 211 -11.85 11.27 -9.75
N ILE A 212 -13.19 11.23 -9.93
CA ILE A 212 -13.95 9.99 -10.10
C ILE A 212 -15.18 10.14 -11.02
N GLY A 213 -15.60 11.35 -11.37
CA GLY A 213 -16.84 11.59 -12.09
C GLY A 213 -16.94 10.89 -13.44
N SER A 214 -15.81 10.75 -14.16
CA SER A 214 -15.77 10.04 -15.43
C SER A 214 -16.03 8.53 -15.33
N VAL A 215 -15.88 7.94 -14.15
CA VAL A 215 -16.20 6.51 -13.91
C VAL A 215 -17.69 6.23 -14.14
N SER A 216 -18.57 7.24 -14.03
CA SER A 216 -19.98 7.10 -14.42
C SER A 216 -20.21 6.65 -15.87
N LEU A 217 -19.23 6.91 -16.76
CA LEU A 217 -19.27 6.46 -18.17
C LEU A 217 -19.05 4.93 -18.32
N LEU A 218 -18.66 4.26 -17.24
CA LEU A 218 -18.44 2.81 -17.20
C LEU A 218 -19.64 2.03 -16.63
N LYS A 219 -20.79 2.71 -16.44
CA LYS A 219 -22.03 2.04 -16.03
C LYS A 219 -22.36 0.89 -16.96
N GLY A 220 -22.66 -0.28 -16.36
CA GLY A 220 -22.98 -1.50 -17.11
C GLY A 220 -21.79 -2.21 -17.78
N LYS A 221 -20.57 -1.65 -17.74
CA LYS A 221 -19.36 -2.28 -18.27
C LYS A 221 -18.58 -3.07 -17.23
N ILE A 222 -18.64 -2.69 -15.97
CA ILE A 222 -17.93 -3.31 -14.84
C ILE A 222 -18.97 -3.97 -13.93
N SER A 223 -18.81 -5.27 -13.70
CA SER A 223 -19.71 -6.07 -12.86
C SER A 223 -19.02 -6.79 -11.69
N THR A 224 -17.74 -6.55 -11.52
CA THR A 224 -16.90 -7.09 -10.42
C THR A 224 -16.30 -5.94 -9.63
N PRO A 225 -15.78 -6.18 -8.42
CA PRO A 225 -14.91 -5.19 -7.78
C PRO A 225 -13.81 -4.72 -8.74
N PHE A 226 -13.40 -3.49 -8.64
CA PHE A 226 -12.39 -2.92 -9.54
C PHE A 226 -11.49 -1.94 -8.81
N PHE A 227 -10.27 -1.81 -9.32
CA PHE A 227 -9.35 -0.80 -8.83
C PHE A 227 -9.60 0.54 -9.51
N VAL A 228 -9.39 1.62 -8.76
CA VAL A 228 -9.25 2.97 -9.30
C VAL A 228 -7.91 3.50 -8.86
N SER A 229 -7.10 4.00 -9.80
CA SER A 229 -5.78 4.55 -9.52
C SER A 229 -5.60 5.91 -10.19
N ASN A 230 -5.00 6.84 -9.45
CA ASN A 230 -4.42 8.02 -10.07
C ASN A 230 -3.27 7.60 -10.98
N CYS A 231 -2.98 8.41 -12.00
CA CYS A 231 -1.89 8.15 -12.96
C CYS A 231 -0.51 8.69 -12.52
N ASP A 232 -0.35 9.05 -11.26
CA ASP A 232 0.85 9.66 -10.70
C ASP A 232 1.32 9.02 -9.38
N SER A 233 0.60 8.04 -8.89
CA SER A 233 0.91 7.36 -7.64
C SER A 233 1.57 6.01 -7.91
N ILE A 234 2.88 5.92 -7.67
CA ILE A 234 3.61 4.66 -7.73
C ILE A 234 3.64 4.08 -6.31
N ASN A 235 3.15 2.84 -6.19
CA ASN A 235 3.02 2.18 -4.91
C ASN A 235 3.68 0.79 -4.97
N GLN A 236 4.51 0.45 -4.00
CA GLN A 236 5.20 -0.86 -3.92
C GLN A 236 4.42 -1.89 -3.07
N GLN A 237 3.16 -1.59 -2.74
CA GLN A 237 2.28 -2.50 -2.01
C GLN A 237 1.83 -3.66 -2.90
N ASP A 238 1.72 -4.86 -2.33
CA ASP A 238 1.02 -5.96 -2.97
C ASP A 238 -0.49 -5.70 -2.94
N TYR A 239 -1.08 -5.42 -4.08
CA TYR A 239 -2.51 -5.12 -4.18
C TYR A 239 -3.41 -6.33 -3.90
N ARG A 240 -2.86 -7.56 -3.81
CA ARG A 240 -3.59 -8.72 -3.31
C ARG A 240 -3.95 -8.57 -1.84
N ASP A 241 -3.01 -8.09 -1.03
CA ASP A 241 -3.27 -7.83 0.40
C ASP A 241 -4.38 -6.78 0.58
N VAL A 242 -4.42 -5.77 -0.30
CA VAL A 242 -5.49 -4.75 -0.32
C VAL A 242 -6.84 -5.37 -0.69
N TYR A 243 -6.84 -6.27 -1.67
CA TYR A 243 -8.04 -6.97 -2.09
C TYR A 243 -8.57 -7.92 -1.00
N ASP A 244 -7.70 -8.73 -0.40
CA ASP A 244 -8.07 -9.64 0.68
C ASP A 244 -8.68 -8.84 1.84
N TYR A 245 -8.05 -7.71 2.22
CA TYR A 245 -8.63 -6.80 3.21
C TYR A 245 -10.01 -6.26 2.81
N HIS A 246 -10.21 -5.91 1.54
CA HIS A 246 -11.49 -5.42 1.02
C HIS A 246 -12.60 -6.46 1.20
N VAL A 247 -12.32 -7.71 0.82
CA VAL A 247 -13.27 -8.84 0.90
C VAL A 247 -13.53 -9.25 2.34
N ASP A 248 -12.49 -9.48 3.13
CA ASP A 248 -12.59 -9.97 4.50
C ASP A 248 -13.38 -9.01 5.40
N ASN A 249 -13.29 -7.73 5.12
CA ASN A 249 -14.02 -6.71 5.88
C ASN A 249 -15.36 -6.33 5.25
N HIS A 250 -15.77 -6.95 4.14
CA HIS A 250 -17.01 -6.64 3.43
C HIS A 250 -17.15 -5.14 3.14
N ASN A 251 -16.08 -4.51 2.67
CA ASN A 251 -16.08 -3.09 2.39
C ASN A 251 -16.83 -2.78 1.09
N ASP A 252 -17.58 -1.67 1.05
CA ASP A 252 -18.11 -1.13 -0.21
C ASP A 252 -16.99 -0.45 -1.00
N MET A 253 -16.07 0.20 -0.29
CA MET A 253 -14.89 0.87 -0.82
C MET A 253 -13.71 0.64 0.11
N THR A 254 -12.52 0.45 -0.45
CA THR A 254 -11.25 0.45 0.30
C THR A 254 -10.32 1.52 -0.25
N ILE A 255 -9.75 2.31 0.63
CA ILE A 255 -8.76 3.35 0.33
C ILE A 255 -7.39 2.82 0.73
N VAL A 256 -6.42 2.81 -0.19
CA VAL A 256 -5.03 2.61 0.19
C VAL A 256 -4.51 3.91 0.81
N THR A 257 -4.02 3.82 2.04
CA THR A 257 -3.55 4.98 2.81
C THR A 257 -2.10 4.79 3.21
N MET A 258 -1.34 5.87 3.23
CA MET A 258 0.03 5.89 3.69
C MET A 258 0.10 6.46 5.11
N VAL A 259 0.85 5.79 5.99
CA VAL A 259 1.14 6.29 7.34
C VAL A 259 2.29 7.28 7.26
N LYS A 260 1.98 8.57 7.40
CA LYS A 260 2.96 9.66 7.32
C LYS A 260 3.12 10.39 8.64
N SER A 261 4.37 10.55 9.05
CA SER A 261 4.74 11.25 10.29
C SER A 261 5.31 12.64 10.00
N PHE A 262 4.77 13.65 10.67
CA PHE A 262 5.21 15.03 10.58
C PHE A 262 5.84 15.44 11.92
N LYS A 263 7.13 15.69 11.92
CA LYS A 263 7.87 16.15 13.10
C LYS A 263 7.93 17.67 13.11
N ILE A 264 7.43 18.28 14.19
CA ILE A 264 7.61 19.70 14.43
C ILE A 264 8.99 19.88 15.07
N PRO A 265 9.94 20.63 14.44
CA PRO A 265 11.33 20.69 14.95
C PRO A 265 11.50 21.62 16.16
N TYR A 266 10.39 22.11 16.74
CA TYR A 266 10.36 23.08 17.85
C TYR A 266 9.49 22.57 18.99
N GLY A 267 9.66 23.17 20.20
CA GLY A 267 8.71 23.02 21.27
C GLY A 267 7.37 23.65 20.92
N VAL A 268 6.27 22.91 21.08
CA VAL A 268 4.89 23.40 20.86
C VAL A 268 4.26 23.75 22.19
N ILE A 269 3.81 25.01 22.32
CA ILE A 269 3.18 25.54 23.52
C ILE A 269 1.68 25.57 23.27
N GLU A 270 0.91 24.97 24.18
CA GLU A 270 -0.55 25.05 24.21
C GLU A 270 -0.94 26.09 25.29
N THR A 271 -1.81 27.04 24.93
CA THR A 271 -2.25 28.10 25.83
C THR A 271 -3.74 28.00 26.14
N GLY A 272 -4.14 28.41 27.34
CA GLY A 272 -5.54 28.61 27.74
C GLY A 272 -6.13 29.91 27.19
N GLU A 273 -7.39 30.20 27.56
CA GLU A 273 -8.13 31.38 27.10
C GLU A 273 -7.50 32.71 27.53
N ASP A 274 -6.75 32.69 28.64
CA ASP A 274 -6.03 33.86 29.21
C ASP A 274 -4.60 34.02 28.67
N GLY A 275 -4.19 33.16 27.72
CA GLY A 275 -2.83 33.16 27.15
C GLY A 275 -1.77 32.52 28.05
N LEU A 276 -2.13 31.97 29.20
CA LEU A 276 -1.22 31.25 30.07
C LEU A 276 -0.87 29.88 29.46
N MET A 277 0.39 29.47 29.64
CA MET A 277 0.86 28.16 29.18
C MET A 277 0.16 27.03 29.96
N VAL A 278 -0.52 26.14 29.23
CA VAL A 278 -1.17 24.93 29.77
C VAL A 278 -0.26 23.73 29.62
N ASN A 279 0.42 23.61 28.45
CA ASN A 279 1.24 22.45 28.13
C ASN A 279 2.43 22.84 27.24
N LEU A 280 3.52 22.06 27.32
CA LEU A 280 4.67 22.15 26.45
C LEU A 280 5.00 20.74 25.93
N LYS A 281 5.03 20.56 24.60
CA LYS A 281 5.47 19.33 23.95
C LYS A 281 6.75 19.63 23.18
N GLU A 282 7.88 19.05 23.59
CA GLU A 282 9.16 19.23 22.89
C GLU A 282 9.20 18.37 21.65
N LYS A 283 9.37 19.02 20.48
CA LYS A 283 9.51 18.38 19.15
C LYS A 283 8.48 17.27 18.90
N PRO A 284 7.17 17.56 19.04
CA PRO A 284 6.15 16.54 18.88
C PRO A 284 6.12 15.99 17.44
N GLU A 285 5.74 14.73 17.33
CA GLU A 285 5.53 14.05 16.06
C GLU A 285 4.04 13.69 15.94
N HIS A 286 3.44 14.05 14.81
CA HIS A 286 2.04 13.76 14.50
C HIS A 286 1.98 12.79 13.32
N THR A 287 1.28 11.68 13.50
CA THR A 287 1.12 10.65 12.47
C THR A 287 -0.30 10.68 11.90
N TYR A 288 -0.41 10.67 10.59
CA TYR A 288 -1.67 10.68 9.86
C TYR A 288 -1.72 9.58 8.82
N MET A 289 -2.91 9.08 8.50
CA MET A 289 -3.15 8.28 7.31
C MET A 289 -3.49 9.21 6.15
N VAL A 290 -2.66 9.21 5.11
CA VAL A 290 -2.79 10.06 3.93
C VAL A 290 -3.29 9.22 2.77
N ASN A 291 -4.24 9.75 2.01
CA ASN A 291 -4.79 9.11 0.82
C ASN A 291 -3.74 9.02 -0.29
N THR A 292 -3.49 7.82 -0.82
CA THR A 292 -2.48 7.56 -1.86
C THR A 292 -3.01 7.70 -3.28
N GLY A 293 -4.33 7.81 -3.47
CA GLY A 293 -4.95 7.85 -4.79
C GLY A 293 -5.20 6.48 -5.41
N VAL A 294 -5.13 5.40 -4.63
CA VAL A 294 -5.47 4.04 -5.06
C VAL A 294 -6.64 3.51 -4.23
N TYR A 295 -7.61 2.89 -4.89
CA TYR A 295 -8.85 2.44 -4.27
C TYR A 295 -9.29 1.09 -4.85
N ILE A 296 -10.10 0.34 -4.07
CA ILE A 296 -10.97 -0.73 -4.57
C ILE A 296 -12.41 -0.29 -4.32
N LEU A 297 -13.25 -0.44 -5.34
CA LEU A 297 -14.67 -0.12 -5.30
C LEU A 297 -15.51 -1.33 -5.70
N ASN A 298 -16.63 -1.55 -5.03
CA ASN A 298 -17.67 -2.44 -5.53
C ASN A 298 -18.38 -1.81 -6.74
N PRO A 299 -18.81 -2.60 -7.74
CA PRO A 299 -19.37 -2.09 -8.99
C PRO A 299 -20.63 -1.26 -8.79
N GLU A 300 -21.41 -1.52 -7.74
CA GLU A 300 -22.64 -0.76 -7.40
C GLU A 300 -22.35 0.71 -7.13
N LEU A 301 -21.13 1.06 -6.70
CA LEU A 301 -20.75 2.44 -6.44
C LEU A 301 -20.68 3.30 -7.72
N ILE A 302 -20.56 2.68 -8.89
CA ILE A 302 -20.60 3.41 -10.17
C ILE A 302 -21.96 4.10 -10.34
N GLU A 303 -23.05 3.46 -9.89
CA GLU A 303 -24.40 4.03 -9.96
C GLU A 303 -24.59 5.24 -9.03
N GLU A 304 -23.75 5.37 -8.01
CA GLU A 304 -23.78 6.49 -7.07
C GLU A 304 -23.05 7.73 -7.60
N ILE A 305 -22.29 7.60 -8.70
CA ILE A 305 -21.57 8.72 -9.32
C ILE A 305 -22.51 9.44 -10.29
N PRO A 306 -22.74 10.76 -10.11
CA PRO A 306 -23.60 11.56 -11.00
C PRO A 306 -23.02 11.56 -12.43
N GLU A 307 -23.87 11.34 -13.41
CA GLU A 307 -23.48 11.29 -14.82
C GLU A 307 -23.21 12.71 -15.36
N GLY A 308 -22.05 12.91 -15.98
CA GLY A 308 -21.68 14.18 -16.61
C GLY A 308 -21.45 15.33 -15.64
N GLU A 309 -21.37 15.10 -14.35
CA GLU A 309 -21.11 16.10 -13.31
C GLU A 309 -19.69 16.03 -12.77
N PHE A 310 -19.21 17.16 -12.28
CA PHE A 310 -17.94 17.25 -11.57
C PHE A 310 -18.06 16.58 -10.20
N PHE A 311 -17.31 15.48 -9.99
CA PHE A 311 -17.44 14.67 -8.79
C PHE A 311 -16.07 14.16 -8.32
N HIS A 312 -15.71 14.43 -7.07
CA HIS A 312 -14.49 13.91 -6.48
C HIS A 312 -14.72 12.58 -5.77
N ILE A 313 -13.67 11.76 -5.69
CA ILE A 313 -13.69 10.51 -4.93
C ILE A 313 -14.05 10.73 -3.46
N THR A 314 -13.65 11.87 -2.89
CA THR A 314 -14.02 12.26 -1.51
C THR A 314 -15.52 12.43 -1.33
N HIS A 315 -16.23 12.95 -2.34
CA HIS A 315 -17.70 13.04 -2.30
C HIS A 315 -18.35 11.65 -2.29
N LEU A 316 -17.76 10.69 -3.05
CA LEU A 316 -18.22 9.29 -3.02
C LEU A 316 -18.00 8.66 -1.65
N MET A 317 -16.84 8.89 -1.03
CA MET A 317 -16.53 8.40 0.33
C MET A 317 -17.55 8.91 1.35
N GLU A 318 -17.84 10.22 1.32
CA GLU A 318 -18.83 10.85 2.21
C GLU A 318 -20.23 10.28 1.98
N LYS A 319 -20.62 10.07 0.72
CA LYS A 319 -21.91 9.51 0.34
C LYS A 319 -22.06 8.07 0.83
N VAL A 320 -21.05 7.21 0.61
CA VAL A 320 -21.03 5.83 1.10
C VAL A 320 -21.13 5.81 2.63
N LYS A 321 -20.31 6.62 3.31
CA LYS A 321 -20.36 6.74 4.77
C LYS A 321 -21.73 7.22 5.29
N ALA A 322 -22.33 8.22 4.63
CA ALA A 322 -23.62 8.79 5.05
C ALA A 322 -24.79 7.78 4.98
N ARG A 323 -24.74 6.83 4.02
CA ARG A 323 -25.74 5.76 3.93
C ARG A 323 -25.45 4.54 4.83
N GLY A 324 -24.41 4.62 5.66
CA GLY A 324 -24.00 3.53 6.55
C GLY A 324 -23.17 2.44 5.86
N GLY A 325 -22.66 2.71 4.64
CA GLY A 325 -21.76 1.81 3.92
C GLY A 325 -20.35 1.77 4.53
N ARG A 326 -19.58 0.77 4.16
CA ARG A 326 -18.26 0.48 4.73
C ARG A 326 -17.15 1.05 3.85
N VAL A 327 -16.47 2.07 4.36
CA VAL A 327 -15.26 2.64 3.74
C VAL A 327 -14.06 2.20 4.57
N GLY A 328 -13.32 1.20 4.07
CA GLY A 328 -12.12 0.68 4.72
C GLY A 328 -10.88 1.51 4.36
N CYS A 329 -9.91 1.57 5.27
CA CYS A 329 -8.60 2.17 5.03
C CYS A 329 -7.53 1.09 5.20
N PHE A 330 -6.78 0.80 4.13
CA PHE A 330 -5.65 -0.12 4.15
C PHE A 330 -4.35 0.68 4.29
N PRO A 331 -3.66 0.59 5.45
CA PRO A 331 -2.46 1.37 5.69
C PRO A 331 -1.23 0.73 5.07
N GLU A 332 -0.36 1.54 4.48
CA GLU A 332 0.96 1.16 4.01
C GLU A 332 2.05 2.08 4.55
N SER A 333 3.31 1.72 4.36
CA SER A 333 4.43 2.51 4.82
C SER A 333 4.72 3.71 3.91
N GLU A 334 5.33 4.78 4.48
CA GLU A 334 5.66 5.99 3.72
C GLU A 334 6.60 5.71 2.53
N LYS A 335 7.52 4.75 2.67
CA LYS A 335 8.49 4.42 1.60
C LYS A 335 7.92 3.56 0.48
N SER A 336 6.77 2.94 0.70
CA SER A 336 6.09 2.15 -0.34
C SER A 336 5.43 3.02 -1.39
N TRP A 337 5.19 4.30 -1.09
CA TRP A 337 4.45 5.21 -1.94
C TRP A 337 5.31 6.38 -2.43
N LYS A 338 5.14 6.75 -3.70
CA LYS A 338 5.77 7.92 -4.32
C LYS A 338 4.73 8.70 -5.11
N ASP A 339 4.59 9.98 -4.82
CA ASP A 339 3.82 10.92 -5.62
C ASP A 339 4.69 11.50 -6.72
N MET A 340 4.57 10.93 -7.93
CA MET A 340 5.28 11.44 -9.12
C MET A 340 4.63 12.71 -9.68
N GLY A 341 3.71 13.32 -8.93
CA GLY A 341 3.02 14.56 -9.31
C GLY A 341 3.80 15.84 -9.04
N GLU A 342 4.91 15.76 -8.31
CA GLU A 342 5.71 16.91 -7.88
C GLU A 342 7.20 16.70 -8.15
N TRP A 343 7.92 17.80 -8.48
CA TRP A 343 9.35 17.77 -8.82
C TRP A 343 10.26 17.15 -7.74
N PRO A 344 10.04 17.36 -6.43
CA PRO A 344 10.91 16.79 -5.39
C PRO A 344 10.90 15.26 -5.37
N GLU A 345 9.84 14.64 -5.86
CA GLU A 345 9.68 13.18 -5.89
C GLU A 345 10.09 12.56 -7.24
N TYR A 346 10.16 13.41 -8.28
CA TYR A 346 10.63 13.05 -9.62
C TYR A 346 12.14 13.20 -9.73
#